data_1a2548887e815a99f3e670ae2eb5e3a0
#
_entry.id   1a2548887e815a99f3e670ae2eb5e3a0
#
_cell.length_a   1.000
_cell.length_b   1.000
_cell.length_c   1.000
_cell.angle_alpha   90.00
_cell.angle_beta   90.00
_cell.angle_gamma   90.00
#
_symmetry.space_group_name_H-M   'P 1'
#
loop_
_entity.id
_entity.type
_entity.pdbx_description
1 polymer ?
#
loop_
_entity_poly.entity_id
_entity_poly.type
_entity_poly.pdbx_seq_one_letter_code
_entity_poly.pdbx_strand_id
1 'polypeptide(L)'
;MEQIDSQIVNDPKETTPKKKKSKIWIVIICIVLVVALSAVGVYAYIHYYKIPYDAAVVNYNNSVEQYNTAVTALDERNKALDDSIQALGNVIYADNIPLDDSLLTEANTVIEGARSIEKDSAAILPSMPQKTDEINAEATRILGLIPEVDTMGEYSETLELLSTTEEKYSTMIEQFQGCKTEVLWMGVDEEHTVLRFVVKLTNDNDYPMRDVATEWVAYDKNDAIVGSFDGVQPDIPANSCIYYVGGAGSLNLTANPARIEMNITTEGILTDRVMPQITVSNVQLINGGWGSYDETADCVTDSEIMTANLDGQVIVKDADGNIIDAEFWSADNLPDSIPADGKFVMSEYFYDLPAVPAAAEVYMYYVWQ
;
A
#
# COMPACT_ATOMS: atom_id res chain seq x y z
N MET A 1 -0.80 47.51 -26.34
CA MET A 1 -0.70 47.15 -24.91
C MET A 1 -1.41 45.80 -24.76
N GLU A 2 -0.72 44.76 -25.17
CA GLU A 2 -1.21 43.37 -25.06
C GLU A 2 -0.15 42.53 -24.38
N GLN A 3 -0.46 42.03 -23.21
CA GLN A 3 0.32 41.05 -22.50
C GLN A 3 0.05 39.69 -23.12
N ILE A 4 1.09 39.06 -23.63
CA ILE A 4 1.08 37.68 -24.08
C ILE A 4 1.47 36.83 -22.89
N ASP A 5 0.48 36.12 -22.38
CA ASP A 5 0.65 35.09 -21.34
C ASP A 5 1.23 33.85 -22.00
N SER A 6 2.49 33.56 -21.71
CA SER A 6 3.12 32.30 -22.11
C SER A 6 2.91 31.25 -21.05
N GLN A 7 1.95 30.36 -21.26
CA GLN A 7 1.80 29.14 -20.50
C GLN A 7 3.01 28.22 -20.76
N ILE A 8 3.80 28.03 -19.73
CA ILE A 8 4.83 26.97 -19.71
C ILE A 8 4.12 25.67 -19.39
N VAL A 9 3.97 24.83 -20.40
CA VAL A 9 3.60 23.43 -20.25
C VAL A 9 4.79 22.71 -19.62
N ASN A 10 4.70 22.36 -18.37
CA ASN A 10 5.64 21.46 -17.70
C ASN A 10 5.34 20.02 -18.11
N ASP A 11 6.12 19.53 -19.02
CA ASP A 11 6.22 18.11 -19.36
C ASP A 11 6.81 17.36 -18.14
N PRO A 12 6.18 16.32 -17.60
CA PRO A 12 6.76 15.55 -16.52
C PRO A 12 7.93 14.72 -17.09
N LYS A 13 9.15 15.17 -16.81
CA LYS A 13 10.35 14.37 -17.09
C LYS A 13 10.22 13.06 -16.30
N GLU A 14 10.06 12.00 -17.05
CA GLU A 14 10.24 10.62 -16.65
C GLU A 14 11.63 10.46 -16.02
N THR A 15 11.70 10.49 -14.69
CA THR A 15 12.94 10.24 -13.96
C THR A 15 13.07 8.74 -13.76
N THR A 16 13.76 8.08 -14.70
CA THR A 16 14.24 6.72 -14.48
C THR A 16 15.08 6.67 -13.20
N PRO A 17 14.83 5.73 -12.29
CA PRO A 17 15.56 5.63 -11.03
C PRO A 17 17.00 5.22 -11.32
N LYS A 18 17.93 6.15 -11.18
CA LYS A 18 19.37 5.86 -11.25
C LYS A 18 19.72 4.94 -10.07
N LYS A 19 20.19 3.72 -10.38
CA LYS A 19 20.72 2.74 -9.43
C LYS A 19 21.69 3.40 -8.44
N LYS A 20 21.27 3.66 -7.21
CA LYS A 20 22.06 4.26 -6.12
C LYS A 20 23.21 3.38 -5.58
N LYS A 21 23.44 2.18 -6.14
CA LYS A 21 24.49 1.23 -5.68
C LYS A 21 25.91 1.77 -5.74
N SER A 22 26.19 2.84 -6.51
CA SER A 22 27.56 3.36 -6.66
C SER A 22 28.08 4.17 -5.47
N LYS A 23 27.17 4.77 -4.64
CA LYS A 23 27.59 5.69 -3.57
C LYS A 23 28.15 4.94 -2.31
N ILE A 24 27.64 3.76 -2.01
CA ILE A 24 28.14 2.94 -0.88
C ILE A 24 29.57 2.47 -1.14
N TRP A 25 29.88 2.08 -2.37
CA TRP A 25 31.23 1.73 -2.76
C TRP A 25 32.22 2.89 -2.66
N ILE A 26 31.79 4.12 -2.89
CA ILE A 26 32.62 5.32 -2.76
C ILE A 26 33.01 5.54 -1.29
N VAL A 27 32.11 5.33 -0.34
CA VAL A 27 32.38 5.46 1.10
C VAL A 27 33.38 4.39 1.57
N ILE A 28 33.21 3.15 1.12
CA ILE A 28 34.14 2.06 1.45
C ILE A 28 35.53 2.33 0.86
N ILE A 29 35.62 2.84 -0.38
CA ILE A 29 36.89 3.19 -1.03
C ILE A 29 37.59 4.35 -0.31
N CYS A 30 36.87 5.36 0.17
CA CYS A 30 37.45 6.46 0.94
C CYS A 30 38.09 5.96 2.26
N ILE A 31 37.46 5.00 2.96
CA ILE A 31 37.99 4.43 4.21
C ILE A 31 39.24 3.61 3.94
N VAL A 32 39.26 2.79 2.88
CA VAL A 32 40.44 2.00 2.50
C VAL A 32 41.61 2.91 2.10
N LEU A 33 41.33 4.02 1.40
CA LEU A 33 42.34 5.04 1.06
C LEU A 33 42.92 5.72 2.30
N VAL A 34 42.11 6.00 3.33
CA VAL A 34 42.59 6.58 4.60
C VAL A 34 43.56 5.63 5.30
N VAL A 35 43.24 4.34 5.35
CA VAL A 35 44.12 3.33 5.94
C VAL A 35 45.42 3.14 5.14
N ALA A 36 45.31 3.18 3.81
CA ALA A 36 46.50 3.03 2.94
C ALA A 36 47.41 4.28 3.03
N LEU A 37 46.87 5.49 3.06
CA LEU A 37 47.67 6.73 3.18
C LEU A 37 48.32 6.85 4.56
N SER A 38 47.69 6.35 5.63
CA SER A 38 48.31 6.31 6.98
C SER A 38 49.55 5.42 7.03
N ALA A 39 49.49 4.25 6.41
CA ALA A 39 50.62 3.30 6.37
C ALA A 39 51.82 3.86 5.58
N VAL A 40 51.52 4.58 4.45
CA VAL A 40 52.59 5.21 3.63
C VAL A 40 53.21 6.41 4.37
N GLY A 41 52.40 7.23 5.08
CA GLY A 41 52.90 8.37 5.88
C GLY A 41 53.82 7.94 7.02
N VAL A 42 53.46 6.87 7.73
CA VAL A 42 54.28 6.30 8.82
C VAL A 42 55.63 5.74 8.31
N TYR A 43 55.63 5.11 7.13
CA TYR A 43 56.86 4.59 6.54
C TYR A 43 57.82 5.70 6.09
N ALA A 44 57.31 6.76 5.47
CA ALA A 44 58.11 7.91 5.07
C ALA A 44 58.68 8.67 6.29
N TYR A 45 57.91 8.71 7.39
CA TYR A 45 58.29 9.34 8.65
C TYR A 45 59.52 8.69 9.32
N ILE A 46 59.57 7.39 9.36
CA ILE A 46 60.68 6.63 9.97
C ILE A 46 62.02 6.86 9.24
N HIS A 47 61.99 7.20 7.96
CA HIS A 47 63.18 7.28 7.13
C HIS A 47 63.86 8.65 7.00
N TYR A 48 63.18 9.75 7.31
CA TYR A 48 63.69 11.09 7.00
C TYR A 48 64.04 11.98 8.22
N TYR A 49 64.24 11.45 9.38
CA TYR A 49 64.36 12.19 10.62
C TYR A 49 65.66 12.91 10.89
N LYS A 50 65.65 14.25 10.93
CA LYS A 50 66.74 15.06 11.54
C LYS A 50 66.30 16.04 12.63
N ILE A 51 65.04 16.36 12.77
CA ILE A 51 64.52 17.33 13.77
C ILE A 51 63.21 16.83 14.40
N PRO A 52 63.15 16.58 15.73
CA PRO A 52 61.96 16.03 16.38
C PRO A 52 60.71 16.89 16.20
N TYR A 53 60.84 18.18 16.03
CA TYR A 53 59.75 19.10 15.84
C TYR A 53 59.05 18.87 14.47
N ASP A 54 59.78 18.80 13.41
CA ASP A 54 59.21 18.57 12.06
C ASP A 54 58.42 17.29 12.00
N ALA A 55 58.81 16.29 12.77
CA ALA A 55 58.12 15.04 12.90
C ALA A 55 56.79 15.19 13.64
N ALA A 56 56.77 15.89 14.72
CA ALA A 56 55.56 16.14 15.49
C ALA A 56 54.55 16.94 14.63
N VAL A 57 55.01 17.94 13.89
CA VAL A 57 54.18 18.70 12.96
C VAL A 57 53.56 17.84 11.85
N VAL A 58 54.38 16.95 11.27
CA VAL A 58 53.89 16.00 10.25
C VAL A 58 52.84 15.05 10.84
N ASN A 59 53.09 14.53 12.05
CA ASN A 59 52.11 13.70 12.75
C ASN A 59 50.82 14.39 13.02
N TYR A 60 50.86 15.64 13.52
CA TYR A 60 49.68 16.45 13.76
C TYR A 60 48.90 16.68 12.50
N ASN A 61 49.56 17.10 11.40
CA ASN A 61 48.91 17.35 10.14
C ASN A 61 48.26 16.09 9.58
N ASN A 62 48.93 14.91 9.67
CA ASN A 62 48.37 13.63 9.28
C ASN A 62 47.15 13.25 10.11
N SER A 63 47.18 13.52 11.43
CA SER A 63 46.04 13.29 12.31
C SER A 63 44.84 14.16 11.96
N VAL A 64 45.09 15.45 11.64
CA VAL A 64 44.05 16.39 11.17
C VAL A 64 43.48 15.93 9.82
N GLU A 65 44.34 15.49 8.89
CA GLU A 65 43.90 15.00 7.59
C GLU A 65 43.04 13.73 7.72
N GLN A 66 43.46 12.76 8.56
CA GLN A 66 42.67 11.55 8.83
C GLN A 66 41.34 11.89 9.49
N TYR A 67 41.34 12.82 10.46
CA TYR A 67 40.11 13.29 11.08
C TYR A 67 39.19 13.96 10.10
N ASN A 68 39.68 14.88 9.27
CA ASN A 68 38.87 15.54 8.25
C ASN A 68 38.31 14.56 7.21
N THR A 69 39.09 13.53 6.87
CA THR A 69 38.60 12.47 5.97
C THR A 69 37.49 11.64 6.62
N ALA A 70 37.64 11.30 7.91
CA ALA A 70 36.61 10.62 8.67
C ALA A 70 35.33 11.46 8.82
N VAL A 71 35.49 12.78 9.07
CA VAL A 71 34.35 13.72 9.12
C VAL A 71 33.64 13.79 7.77
N THR A 72 34.37 13.86 6.69
CA THR A 72 33.77 13.85 5.35
C THR A 72 32.96 12.55 5.09
N ALA A 73 33.53 11.40 5.46
CA ALA A 73 32.83 10.13 5.35
C ALA A 73 31.58 10.05 6.24
N LEU A 74 31.64 10.63 7.44
CA LEU A 74 30.51 10.76 8.36
C LEU A 74 29.40 11.64 7.77
N ASP A 75 29.74 12.80 7.24
CA ASP A 75 28.78 13.70 6.61
C ASP A 75 28.10 13.06 5.38
N GLU A 76 28.87 12.36 4.54
CA GLU A 76 28.32 11.59 3.41
C GLU A 76 27.36 10.49 3.84
N ARG A 77 27.70 9.77 4.93
CA ARG A 77 26.87 8.74 5.52
C ARG A 77 25.55 9.30 6.07
N ASN A 78 25.63 10.38 6.85
CA ASN A 78 24.46 11.05 7.42
C ASN A 78 23.53 11.56 6.31
N LYS A 79 24.12 12.11 5.26
CA LYS A 79 23.36 12.55 4.08
C LYS A 79 22.70 11.39 3.35
N ALA A 80 23.41 10.26 3.16
CA ALA A 80 22.85 9.09 2.51
C ALA A 80 21.63 8.53 3.26
N LEU A 81 21.71 8.54 4.62
CA LEU A 81 20.58 8.15 5.46
C LEU A 81 19.38 9.07 5.27
N ASP A 82 19.60 10.39 5.33
CA ASP A 82 18.53 11.37 5.12
C ASP A 82 17.91 11.25 3.72
N ASP A 83 18.74 11.12 2.68
CA ASP A 83 18.27 10.94 1.29
C ASP A 83 17.43 9.66 1.15
N SER A 84 17.80 8.56 1.80
CA SER A 84 17.07 7.30 1.74
C SER A 84 15.76 7.34 2.52
N ILE A 85 15.74 7.97 3.70
CA ILE A 85 14.51 8.24 4.46
C ILE A 85 13.55 9.07 3.61
N GLN A 86 14.05 10.11 2.96
CA GLN A 86 13.24 10.96 2.10
C GLN A 86 12.72 10.21 0.88
N ALA A 87 13.54 9.35 0.27
CA ALA A 87 13.13 8.56 -0.90
C ALA A 87 11.98 7.62 -0.56
N LEU A 88 12.08 6.85 0.54
CA LEU A 88 10.98 5.99 1.00
C LEU A 88 9.76 6.83 1.40
N GLY A 89 9.96 7.95 2.11
CA GLY A 89 8.88 8.87 2.46
C GLY A 89 8.14 9.42 1.24
N ASN A 90 8.83 9.75 0.17
CA ASN A 90 8.21 10.21 -1.07
C ASN A 90 7.33 9.15 -1.74
N VAL A 91 7.65 7.87 -1.56
CA VAL A 91 6.84 6.76 -2.07
C VAL A 91 5.58 6.58 -1.24
N ILE A 92 5.71 6.50 0.10
CA ILE A 92 4.60 6.12 0.98
C ILE A 92 3.68 7.27 1.41
N TYR A 93 4.09 8.53 1.20
CA TYR A 93 3.29 9.72 1.48
C TYR A 93 2.90 10.49 0.20
N ALA A 94 3.02 9.86 -0.97
CA ALA A 94 2.54 10.45 -2.21
C ALA A 94 1.01 10.60 -2.18
N ASP A 95 0.50 11.62 -2.86
CA ASP A 95 -0.94 11.79 -3.00
C ASP A 95 -1.56 10.61 -3.79
N ASN A 96 -2.71 10.12 -3.31
CA ASN A 96 -3.49 9.07 -3.97
C ASN A 96 -2.75 7.74 -4.20
N ILE A 97 -1.91 7.33 -3.25
CA ILE A 97 -1.34 5.98 -3.29
C ILE A 97 -2.44 4.93 -3.06
N PRO A 98 -2.41 3.80 -3.79
CA PRO A 98 -3.43 2.77 -3.69
C PRO A 98 -3.21 1.80 -2.51
N LEU A 99 -2.66 2.27 -1.39
CA LEU A 99 -2.29 1.48 -0.21
C LEU A 99 -2.86 2.14 1.05
N ASP A 100 -3.45 1.35 1.94
CA ASP A 100 -3.91 1.85 3.23
C ASP A 100 -2.81 1.88 4.30
N ASP A 101 -3.12 2.48 5.46
CA ASP A 101 -2.18 2.63 6.56
C ASP A 101 -1.70 1.27 7.14
N SER A 102 -2.48 0.21 6.98
CA SER A 102 -2.12 -1.12 7.48
C SER A 102 -0.91 -1.67 6.71
N LEU A 103 -0.96 -1.60 5.37
CA LEU A 103 0.16 -1.98 4.51
C LEU A 103 1.39 -1.09 4.72
N LEU A 104 1.21 0.20 5.06
CA LEU A 104 2.32 1.14 5.25
C LEU A 104 2.99 1.05 6.62
N THR A 105 2.48 0.23 7.54
CA THR A 105 3.00 0.11 8.92
C THR A 105 4.47 -0.31 8.95
N GLU A 106 4.87 -1.29 8.12
CA GLU A 106 6.25 -1.73 8.03
C GLU A 106 7.17 -0.58 7.56
N ALA A 107 6.79 0.11 6.49
CA ALA A 107 7.58 1.22 5.94
C ALA A 107 7.73 2.37 6.95
N ASN A 108 6.65 2.71 7.66
CA ASN A 108 6.69 3.70 8.74
C ASN A 108 7.63 3.27 9.86
N THR A 109 7.62 2.00 10.26
CA THR A 109 8.52 1.47 11.29
C THR A 109 9.98 1.56 10.84
N VAL A 110 10.28 1.28 9.58
CA VAL A 110 11.63 1.42 9.02
C VAL A 110 12.09 2.88 9.02
N ILE A 111 11.23 3.81 8.63
CA ILE A 111 11.53 5.25 8.67
C ILE A 111 11.80 5.72 10.10
N GLU A 112 10.95 5.35 11.07
CA GLU A 112 11.12 5.76 12.47
C GLU A 112 12.40 5.14 13.08
N GLY A 113 12.69 3.87 12.76
CA GLY A 113 13.94 3.21 13.13
C GLY A 113 15.15 3.95 12.59
N ALA A 114 15.14 4.30 11.31
CA ALA A 114 16.23 5.06 10.69
C ALA A 114 16.38 6.47 11.27
N ARG A 115 15.29 7.15 11.60
CA ARG A 115 15.31 8.47 12.25
C ARG A 115 15.84 8.41 13.68
N SER A 116 15.74 7.26 14.36
CA SER A 116 16.22 7.08 15.73
C SER A 116 17.73 6.88 15.81
N ILE A 117 18.41 6.64 14.68
CA ILE A 117 19.86 6.54 14.66
C ILE A 117 20.47 7.89 15.05
N GLU A 118 21.24 7.89 16.12
CA GLU A 118 21.95 9.08 16.59
C GLU A 118 23.00 9.47 15.55
N LYS A 119 22.96 10.73 15.10
CA LYS A 119 23.91 11.25 14.14
C LYS A 119 25.12 11.80 14.90
N ASP A 120 26.27 11.16 14.70
CA ASP A 120 27.51 11.68 15.22
C ASP A 120 27.81 13.06 14.60
N SER A 121 28.42 13.91 15.39
CA SER A 121 28.86 15.25 14.95
C SER A 121 30.37 15.39 15.10
N ALA A 122 30.97 16.10 14.16
CA ALA A 122 32.41 16.39 14.19
C ALA A 122 32.76 17.30 15.39
N ALA A 123 33.79 16.96 16.15
CA ALA A 123 34.34 17.82 17.16
C ALA A 123 35.13 18.98 16.55
N ILE A 124 35.10 20.14 17.16
CA ILE A 124 35.93 21.27 16.76
C ILE A 124 37.40 20.99 17.16
N LEU A 125 38.27 20.89 16.15
CA LEU A 125 39.70 20.70 16.41
C LEU A 125 40.34 21.99 16.98
N PRO A 126 41.17 21.89 18.03
CA PRO A 126 41.94 23.00 18.52
C PRO A 126 43.07 23.36 17.54
N SER A 127 43.59 24.56 17.71
CA SER A 127 44.79 24.98 16.98
C SER A 127 46.03 24.19 17.43
N MET A 128 46.95 23.94 16.51
CA MET A 128 48.19 23.22 16.77
C MET A 128 48.99 23.87 17.91
N PRO A 129 49.42 23.11 18.95
CA PRO A 129 50.30 23.59 19.99
C PRO A 129 51.68 24.01 19.48
N GLN A 130 52.46 24.67 20.31
CA GLN A 130 53.80 25.17 19.93
C GLN A 130 54.95 24.24 20.35
N LYS A 131 54.73 23.37 21.34
CA LYS A 131 55.78 22.47 21.83
C LYS A 131 55.61 21.08 21.29
N THR A 132 56.74 20.40 20.98
CA THR A 132 56.80 19.08 20.38
C THR A 132 55.97 18.04 21.15
N ASP A 133 56.10 17.98 22.48
CA ASP A 133 55.36 17.01 23.31
C ASP A 133 53.85 17.30 23.30
N GLU A 134 53.47 18.57 23.33
CA GLU A 134 52.07 19.01 23.24
C GLU A 134 51.47 18.74 21.85
N ILE A 135 52.27 18.91 20.79
CA ILE A 135 51.85 18.57 19.39
C ILE A 135 51.58 17.07 19.28
N ASN A 136 52.45 16.20 19.76
CA ASN A 136 52.27 14.77 19.73
C ASN A 136 51.07 14.30 20.57
N ALA A 137 50.89 14.89 21.75
CA ALA A 137 49.73 14.60 22.61
C ALA A 137 48.43 14.99 21.91
N GLU A 138 48.40 16.15 21.24
CA GLU A 138 47.24 16.64 20.52
C GLU A 138 46.95 15.81 19.26
N ALA A 139 47.99 15.40 18.50
CA ALA A 139 47.84 14.49 17.39
C ALA A 139 47.18 13.16 17.83
N THR A 140 47.59 12.60 18.97
CA THR A 140 46.99 11.40 19.53
C THR A 140 45.55 11.64 19.96
N ARG A 141 45.24 12.80 20.55
CA ARG A 141 43.87 13.16 20.93
C ARG A 141 42.96 13.28 19.72
N ILE A 142 43.43 13.92 18.65
CA ILE A 142 42.70 14.06 17.39
C ILE A 142 42.34 12.70 16.79
N LEU A 143 43.28 11.73 16.79
CA LEU A 143 43.01 10.39 16.35
C LEU A 143 41.96 9.68 17.22
N GLY A 144 41.92 9.97 18.51
CA GLY A 144 40.89 9.47 19.43
C GLY A 144 39.50 10.10 19.22
N LEU A 145 39.40 11.18 18.44
CA LEU A 145 38.14 11.82 18.09
C LEU A 145 37.56 11.26 16.77
N ILE A 146 38.30 10.41 16.07
CA ILE A 146 37.77 9.77 14.85
C ILE A 146 36.60 8.88 15.28
N PRO A 147 35.39 9.14 14.75
CA PRO A 147 34.22 8.32 15.08
C PRO A 147 34.52 6.83 14.90
N GLU A 148 34.15 6.03 15.88
CA GLU A 148 34.37 4.59 15.82
C GLU A 148 33.63 4.00 14.61
N VAL A 149 34.35 3.10 13.91
CA VAL A 149 33.82 2.46 12.67
C VAL A 149 32.68 1.48 12.99
N ASP A 150 32.45 1.12 14.25
CA ASP A 150 31.41 0.17 14.68
C ASP A 150 29.98 0.63 14.36
N THR A 151 29.74 1.94 14.26
CA THR A 151 28.44 2.45 13.78
C THR A 151 28.19 2.23 12.30
N MET A 152 29.21 1.84 11.53
CA MET A 152 29.10 1.57 10.09
C MET A 152 28.26 0.34 9.77
N GLY A 153 28.22 -0.68 10.61
CA GLY A 153 27.37 -1.87 10.42
C GLY A 153 25.90 -1.52 10.48
N GLU A 154 25.47 -0.83 11.54
CA GLU A 154 24.06 -0.41 11.72
C GLU A 154 23.59 0.52 10.61
N TYR A 155 24.42 1.45 10.15
CA TYR A 155 24.10 2.32 9.03
C TYR A 155 23.94 1.55 7.72
N SER A 156 24.82 0.60 7.45
CA SER A 156 24.78 -0.19 6.22
C SER A 156 23.50 -1.03 6.17
N GLU A 157 23.17 -1.70 7.27
CA GLU A 157 21.95 -2.49 7.42
C GLU A 157 20.70 -1.63 7.29
N THR A 158 20.69 -0.44 7.92
CA THR A 158 19.55 0.47 7.82
C THR A 158 19.37 1.03 6.40
N LEU A 159 20.45 1.38 5.72
CA LEU A 159 20.38 1.84 4.32
C LEU A 159 19.88 0.73 3.39
N GLU A 160 20.31 -0.51 3.58
CA GLU A 160 19.81 -1.65 2.83
C GLU A 160 18.31 -1.89 3.10
N LEU A 161 17.89 -1.81 4.37
CA LEU A 161 16.49 -1.96 4.75
C LEU A 161 15.61 -0.85 4.16
N LEU A 162 16.04 0.41 4.20
CA LEU A 162 15.35 1.53 3.56
C LEU A 162 15.20 1.32 2.05
N SER A 163 16.29 0.90 1.38
CA SER A 163 16.29 0.68 -0.07
C SER A 163 15.39 -0.48 -0.49
N THR A 164 15.45 -1.60 0.24
CA THR A 164 14.59 -2.77 -0.06
C THR A 164 13.13 -2.49 0.21
N THR A 165 12.85 -1.70 1.26
CA THR A 165 11.48 -1.28 1.58
C THR A 165 10.96 -0.31 0.52
N GLU A 166 11.75 0.67 0.08
CA GLU A 166 11.40 1.58 -1.04
C GLU A 166 11.06 0.79 -2.32
N GLU A 167 11.90 -0.19 -2.70
CA GLU A 167 11.69 -1.03 -3.88
C GLU A 167 10.40 -1.85 -3.76
N LYS A 168 10.12 -2.41 -2.58
CA LYS A 168 8.88 -3.16 -2.31
C LYS A 168 7.64 -2.30 -2.55
N TYR A 169 7.55 -1.14 -1.91
CA TYR A 169 6.36 -0.28 -2.03
C TYR A 169 6.24 0.39 -3.38
N SER A 170 7.35 0.79 -4.01
CA SER A 170 7.33 1.27 -5.40
C SER A 170 6.78 0.21 -6.35
N THR A 171 7.21 -1.04 -6.19
CA THR A 171 6.73 -2.17 -6.99
C THR A 171 5.24 -2.42 -6.78
N MET A 172 4.77 -2.39 -5.53
CA MET A 172 3.33 -2.56 -5.22
C MET A 172 2.48 -1.48 -5.90
N ILE A 173 2.93 -0.22 -5.84
CA ILE A 173 2.22 0.91 -6.47
C ILE A 173 2.25 0.80 -8.00
N GLU A 174 3.40 0.46 -8.58
CA GLU A 174 3.55 0.31 -10.04
C GLU A 174 2.75 -0.87 -10.60
N GLN A 175 2.55 -1.93 -9.83
CA GLN A 175 1.82 -3.12 -10.23
C GLN A 175 0.34 -3.07 -9.87
N PHE A 176 -0.10 -2.04 -9.17
CA PHE A 176 -1.51 -1.89 -8.80
C PHE A 176 -2.41 -1.93 -10.03
N GLN A 177 -3.44 -2.75 -9.94
CA GLN A 177 -4.52 -2.84 -10.92
C GLN A 177 -5.81 -2.42 -10.24
N GLY A 178 -6.47 -1.43 -10.80
CA GLY A 178 -7.80 -1.02 -10.35
C GLY A 178 -8.81 -2.15 -10.46
N CYS A 179 -9.89 -2.05 -9.73
CA CYS A 179 -11.00 -3.01 -9.75
C CYS A 179 -11.57 -3.13 -11.17
N LYS A 180 -11.81 -4.35 -11.62
CA LYS A 180 -12.50 -4.65 -12.89
C LYS A 180 -13.95 -4.99 -12.63
N THR A 181 -14.84 -4.54 -13.51
CA THR A 181 -16.28 -4.73 -13.38
C THR A 181 -16.87 -5.40 -14.60
N GLU A 182 -17.87 -6.25 -14.39
CA GLU A 182 -18.65 -6.91 -15.45
C GLU A 182 -20.11 -7.00 -15.01
N VAL A 183 -21.02 -6.39 -15.76
CA VAL A 183 -22.46 -6.55 -15.55
C VAL A 183 -22.89 -7.91 -16.13
N LEU A 184 -23.32 -8.81 -15.25
CA LEU A 184 -23.69 -10.17 -15.63
C LEU A 184 -25.16 -10.30 -15.97
N TRP A 185 -26.00 -9.50 -15.32
CA TRP A 185 -27.46 -9.58 -15.47
C TRP A 185 -28.12 -8.28 -15.05
N MET A 186 -29.29 -8.03 -15.62
CA MET A 186 -30.22 -6.98 -15.25
C MET A 186 -31.66 -7.50 -15.39
N GLY A 187 -32.45 -7.32 -14.36
CA GLY A 187 -33.89 -7.58 -14.34
C GLY A 187 -34.69 -6.35 -13.96
N VAL A 188 -35.90 -6.28 -14.47
CA VAL A 188 -36.88 -5.25 -14.14
C VAL A 188 -38.17 -5.98 -13.83
N ASP A 189 -38.85 -5.61 -12.74
CA ASP A 189 -40.13 -6.18 -12.38
C ASP A 189 -41.21 -5.88 -13.45
N GLU A 190 -42.33 -6.62 -13.43
CA GLU A 190 -43.42 -6.46 -14.41
C GLU A 190 -44.00 -5.03 -14.45
N GLU A 191 -44.03 -4.34 -13.31
CA GLU A 191 -44.52 -2.97 -13.19
C GLU A 191 -43.46 -1.93 -13.58
N HIS A 192 -42.23 -2.36 -13.88
CA HIS A 192 -41.07 -1.51 -14.17
C HIS A 192 -40.72 -0.53 -13.04
N THR A 193 -40.98 -0.94 -11.83
CA THR A 193 -40.79 -0.11 -10.62
C THR A 193 -39.52 -0.46 -9.86
N VAL A 194 -38.96 -1.65 -10.07
CA VAL A 194 -37.72 -2.12 -9.44
C VAL A 194 -36.73 -2.61 -10.48
N LEU A 195 -35.57 -2.04 -10.48
CA LEU A 195 -34.40 -2.53 -11.23
C LEU A 195 -33.50 -3.33 -10.29
N ARG A 196 -33.13 -4.54 -10.71
CA ARG A 196 -32.08 -5.35 -10.06
C ARG A 196 -30.99 -5.67 -11.06
N PHE A 197 -29.78 -5.87 -10.58
CA PHE A 197 -28.67 -6.25 -11.44
C PHE A 197 -27.62 -7.00 -10.66
N VAL A 198 -26.88 -7.84 -11.37
CA VAL A 198 -25.73 -8.59 -10.83
C VAL A 198 -24.48 -8.12 -11.51
N VAL A 199 -23.49 -7.76 -10.72
CA VAL A 199 -22.17 -7.36 -11.19
C VAL A 199 -21.11 -8.21 -10.54
N LYS A 200 -20.12 -8.59 -11.34
CA LYS A 200 -18.87 -9.19 -10.89
C LYS A 200 -17.81 -8.10 -10.77
N LEU A 201 -17.22 -7.99 -9.59
CA LEU A 201 -16.06 -7.14 -9.32
C LEU A 201 -14.84 -8.03 -9.12
N THR A 202 -13.74 -7.72 -9.77
CA THR A 202 -12.53 -8.54 -9.76
C THR A 202 -11.34 -7.72 -9.27
N ASN A 203 -10.61 -8.28 -8.33
CA ASN A 203 -9.33 -7.81 -7.81
C ASN A 203 -8.23 -8.78 -8.25
N ASP A 204 -7.36 -8.34 -9.17
CA ASP A 204 -6.21 -9.12 -9.66
C ASP A 204 -4.92 -8.80 -8.90
N ASN A 205 -5.00 -8.07 -7.78
CA ASN A 205 -3.85 -7.76 -6.94
C ASN A 205 -3.61 -8.85 -5.88
N ASP A 206 -2.38 -8.95 -5.40
CA ASP A 206 -1.97 -9.91 -4.35
C ASP A 206 -2.48 -9.56 -2.95
N TYR A 207 -3.12 -8.42 -2.79
CA TYR A 207 -3.71 -7.93 -1.54
C TYR A 207 -5.21 -7.69 -1.70
N PRO A 208 -6.00 -7.82 -0.62
CA PRO A 208 -7.39 -7.40 -0.64
C PRO A 208 -7.54 -5.94 -1.03
N MET A 209 -8.65 -5.60 -1.65
CA MET A 209 -8.98 -4.24 -2.09
C MET A 209 -10.24 -3.76 -1.36
N ARG A 210 -10.22 -2.52 -0.87
CA ARG A 210 -11.33 -1.85 -0.18
C ARG A 210 -11.64 -0.50 -0.80
N ASP A 211 -12.73 0.10 -0.35
CA ASP A 211 -13.15 1.46 -0.74
C ASP A 211 -13.33 1.64 -2.25
N VAL A 212 -13.73 0.59 -2.96
CA VAL A 212 -14.12 0.69 -4.37
C VAL A 212 -15.45 1.42 -4.46
N ALA A 213 -15.45 2.61 -5.03
CA ALA A 213 -16.68 3.35 -5.27
C ALA A 213 -17.11 3.27 -6.73
N THR A 214 -18.42 3.17 -6.93
CA THR A 214 -19.01 2.97 -8.25
C THR A 214 -20.19 3.92 -8.47
N GLU A 215 -20.39 4.30 -9.72
CA GLU A 215 -21.61 4.95 -10.20
C GLU A 215 -22.31 3.99 -11.18
N TRP A 216 -23.59 3.80 -10.97
CA TRP A 216 -24.47 3.02 -11.82
C TRP A 216 -25.28 3.94 -12.68
N VAL A 217 -25.32 3.68 -13.97
CA VAL A 217 -26.12 4.48 -14.91
C VAL A 217 -27.04 3.56 -15.68
N ALA A 218 -28.34 3.76 -15.51
CA ALA A 218 -29.38 3.05 -16.22
C ALA A 218 -29.85 3.85 -17.45
N TYR A 219 -30.00 3.17 -18.57
CA TYR A 219 -30.39 3.75 -19.86
C TYR A 219 -31.65 3.09 -20.39
N ASP A 220 -32.50 3.88 -21.04
CA ASP A 220 -33.65 3.35 -21.80
C ASP A 220 -33.19 2.75 -23.16
N LYS A 221 -34.16 2.24 -23.91
CA LYS A 221 -33.92 1.67 -25.25
C LYS A 221 -33.39 2.67 -26.30
N ASN A 222 -33.43 3.96 -26.01
CA ASN A 222 -32.96 5.04 -26.89
C ASN A 222 -31.63 5.64 -26.39
N ASP A 223 -30.96 4.97 -25.44
CA ASP A 223 -29.74 5.42 -24.76
C ASP A 223 -29.90 6.72 -23.94
N ALA A 224 -31.13 7.07 -23.57
CA ALA A 224 -31.35 8.16 -22.60
C ALA A 224 -31.13 7.64 -21.17
N ILE A 225 -30.43 8.42 -20.34
CA ILE A 225 -30.25 8.11 -18.92
C ILE A 225 -31.60 8.20 -18.22
N VAL A 226 -31.98 7.13 -17.54
CA VAL A 226 -33.23 7.03 -16.77
C VAL A 226 -33.02 6.90 -15.28
N GLY A 227 -31.78 6.70 -14.83
CA GLY A 227 -31.38 6.70 -13.44
C GLY A 227 -29.87 6.67 -13.29
N SER A 228 -29.38 7.15 -12.14
CA SER A 228 -27.97 7.10 -11.74
C SER A 228 -27.90 6.94 -10.22
N PHE A 229 -26.97 6.08 -9.74
CA PHE A 229 -26.83 5.71 -8.33
C PHE A 229 -25.36 5.54 -8.00
N ASP A 230 -24.97 6.01 -6.85
CA ASP A 230 -23.62 5.79 -6.30
C ASP A 230 -23.62 4.63 -5.29
N GLY A 231 -22.52 3.92 -5.20
CA GLY A 231 -22.34 2.87 -4.23
C GLY A 231 -20.88 2.67 -3.85
N VAL A 232 -20.66 2.23 -2.60
CA VAL A 232 -19.36 1.71 -2.15
C VAL A 232 -19.51 0.21 -2.06
N GLN A 233 -18.54 -0.50 -2.61
CA GLN A 233 -18.58 -1.95 -2.74
C GLN A 233 -17.97 -2.64 -1.51
N PRO A 234 -18.37 -3.88 -1.19
CA PRO A 234 -17.68 -4.70 -0.21
C PRO A 234 -16.21 -4.87 -0.54
N ASP A 235 -15.39 -5.17 0.48
CA ASP A 235 -13.98 -5.50 0.29
C ASP A 235 -13.82 -6.73 -0.62
N ILE A 236 -12.87 -6.64 -1.57
CA ILE A 236 -12.64 -7.70 -2.56
C ILE A 236 -11.36 -8.46 -2.19
N PRO A 237 -11.43 -9.78 -1.90
CA PRO A 237 -10.25 -10.56 -1.56
C PRO A 237 -9.17 -10.53 -2.65
N ALA A 238 -7.91 -10.78 -2.25
CA ALA A 238 -6.77 -10.86 -3.16
C ALA A 238 -6.97 -11.94 -4.24
N ASN A 239 -6.57 -11.65 -5.48
CA ASN A 239 -6.66 -12.57 -6.62
C ASN A 239 -8.05 -13.24 -6.74
N SER A 240 -9.12 -12.48 -6.51
CA SER A 240 -10.48 -13.00 -6.38
C SER A 240 -11.52 -12.06 -7.00
N CYS A 241 -12.76 -12.47 -6.92
CA CYS A 241 -13.89 -11.64 -7.28
C CYS A 241 -15.01 -11.76 -6.25
N ILE A 242 -15.86 -10.74 -6.22
CA ILE A 242 -17.15 -10.76 -5.53
C ILE A 242 -18.28 -10.59 -6.56
N TYR A 243 -19.45 -11.09 -6.19
CA TYR A 243 -20.69 -10.84 -6.92
C TYR A 243 -21.53 -9.89 -6.08
N TYR A 244 -21.90 -8.78 -6.66
CA TYR A 244 -22.70 -7.75 -6.00
C TYR A 244 -24.05 -7.64 -6.67
N VAL A 245 -25.11 -7.71 -5.88
CA VAL A 245 -26.48 -7.48 -6.32
C VAL A 245 -26.86 -6.04 -5.96
N GLY A 246 -27.10 -5.23 -6.96
CA GLY A 246 -27.59 -3.87 -6.77
C GLY A 246 -29.03 -3.74 -7.20
N GLY A 247 -29.68 -2.69 -6.75
CA GLY A 247 -31.05 -2.42 -7.10
C GLY A 247 -31.45 -0.95 -6.96
N ALA A 248 -32.48 -0.57 -7.68
CA ALA A 248 -33.09 0.76 -7.60
C ALA A 248 -34.61 0.65 -7.63
N GLY A 249 -35.27 1.30 -6.70
CA GLY A 249 -36.72 1.43 -6.68
C GLY A 249 -37.23 2.51 -7.65
N SER A 250 -38.51 2.51 -7.86
CA SER A 250 -39.24 3.42 -8.79
C SER A 250 -38.98 4.91 -8.58
N LEU A 251 -38.60 5.31 -7.39
CA LEU A 251 -38.30 6.72 -7.07
C LEU A 251 -37.05 7.24 -7.75
N ASN A 252 -36.18 6.32 -8.19
CA ASN A 252 -34.89 6.65 -8.77
C ASN A 252 -34.86 6.46 -10.29
N LEU A 253 -35.93 5.90 -10.88
CA LEU A 253 -36.07 5.67 -12.32
C LEU A 253 -37.09 6.60 -12.94
N THR A 254 -36.73 7.31 -14.01
CA THR A 254 -37.63 8.22 -14.75
C THR A 254 -38.34 7.55 -15.91
N ALA A 255 -37.87 6.37 -16.33
CA ALA A 255 -38.47 5.53 -17.38
C ALA A 255 -37.94 4.09 -17.23
N ASN A 256 -38.47 3.15 -18.05
CA ASN A 256 -38.04 1.75 -18.06
C ASN A 256 -36.60 1.60 -18.53
N PRO A 257 -35.68 1.04 -17.70
CA PRO A 257 -34.32 0.78 -18.12
C PRO A 257 -34.27 -0.38 -19.12
N ALA A 258 -33.34 -0.31 -20.07
CA ALA A 258 -33.06 -1.35 -21.04
C ALA A 258 -31.64 -1.90 -20.91
N ARG A 259 -30.75 -1.15 -20.29
CA ARG A 259 -29.38 -1.56 -19.93
C ARG A 259 -28.87 -0.75 -18.76
N ILE A 260 -27.84 -1.27 -18.10
CA ILE A 260 -27.10 -0.61 -17.04
C ILE A 260 -25.61 -0.63 -17.37
N GLU A 261 -24.93 0.42 -17.01
CA GLU A 261 -23.47 0.50 -16.99
C GLU A 261 -22.98 0.78 -15.58
N MET A 262 -21.83 0.26 -15.24
CA MET A 262 -21.15 0.54 -14.00
C MET A 262 -19.82 1.22 -14.29
N ASN A 263 -19.64 2.39 -13.72
CA ASN A 263 -18.42 3.15 -13.77
C ASN A 263 -17.71 3.07 -12.39
N ILE A 264 -16.42 2.84 -12.39
CA ILE A 264 -15.62 2.96 -11.19
C ILE A 264 -15.27 4.44 -11.00
N THR A 265 -15.68 5.01 -9.88
CA THR A 265 -15.36 6.40 -9.50
C THR A 265 -14.17 6.48 -8.56
N THR A 266 -13.90 5.41 -7.81
CA THR A 266 -12.68 5.21 -7.03
C THR A 266 -12.22 3.78 -7.22
N GLU A 267 -10.99 3.58 -7.72
CA GLU A 267 -10.44 2.26 -8.06
C GLU A 267 -10.22 1.34 -6.85
N GLY A 268 -10.34 1.88 -5.64
CA GLY A 268 -10.07 1.18 -4.40
C GLY A 268 -8.63 1.35 -3.95
N ILE A 269 -8.34 0.86 -2.74
CA ILE A 269 -7.01 0.81 -2.15
C ILE A 269 -6.71 -0.59 -1.63
N LEU A 270 -5.44 -1.00 -1.68
CA LEU A 270 -4.98 -2.27 -1.14
C LEU A 270 -4.87 -2.21 0.39
N THR A 271 -5.12 -3.34 1.05
CA THR A 271 -5.03 -3.49 2.50
C THR A 271 -4.42 -4.84 2.87
N ASP A 272 -3.78 -4.95 4.04
CA ASP A 272 -3.37 -6.23 4.63
C ASP A 272 -4.34 -6.70 5.74
N ARG A 273 -5.45 -5.98 5.92
CA ARG A 273 -6.46 -6.38 6.91
C ARG A 273 -7.00 -7.76 6.59
N VAL A 274 -7.00 -8.60 7.60
CA VAL A 274 -7.57 -9.94 7.50
C VAL A 274 -9.09 -9.81 7.48
N MET A 275 -9.69 -10.21 6.36
CA MET A 275 -11.14 -10.23 6.21
C MET A 275 -11.71 -11.48 6.85
N PRO A 276 -12.74 -11.37 7.72
CA PRO A 276 -13.49 -12.53 8.18
C PRO A 276 -14.00 -13.37 7.01
N GLN A 277 -13.76 -14.68 7.06
CA GLN A 277 -14.23 -15.59 6.04
C GLN A 277 -15.56 -16.20 6.49
N ILE A 278 -16.57 -16.08 5.64
CA ILE A 278 -17.88 -16.65 5.86
C ILE A 278 -18.07 -17.82 4.88
N THR A 279 -18.10 -19.03 5.42
CA THR A 279 -18.33 -20.24 4.62
C THR A 279 -19.83 -20.46 4.50
N VAL A 280 -20.30 -20.46 3.26
CA VAL A 280 -21.69 -20.77 2.89
C VAL A 280 -21.79 -22.23 2.47
N SER A 281 -22.80 -22.93 2.95
CA SER A 281 -23.05 -24.33 2.64
C SER A 281 -24.56 -24.62 2.68
N ASN A 282 -24.94 -25.80 2.25
CA ASN A 282 -26.35 -26.27 2.31
C ASN A 282 -27.35 -25.29 1.66
N VAL A 283 -26.97 -24.65 0.57
CA VAL A 283 -27.89 -23.76 -0.17
C VAL A 283 -29.07 -24.60 -0.68
N GLN A 284 -30.28 -24.24 -0.28
CA GLN A 284 -31.51 -24.90 -0.67
C GLN A 284 -32.48 -23.88 -1.23
N LEU A 285 -33.17 -24.26 -2.28
CA LEU A 285 -34.26 -23.50 -2.87
C LEU A 285 -35.55 -24.32 -2.78
N ILE A 286 -36.45 -23.92 -1.91
CA ILE A 286 -37.64 -24.68 -1.54
C ILE A 286 -38.86 -24.03 -2.17
N ASN A 287 -39.62 -24.79 -2.96
CA ASN A 287 -40.87 -24.29 -3.53
C ASN A 287 -41.94 -24.14 -2.40
N GLY A 288 -42.27 -22.89 -2.06
CA GLY A 288 -43.27 -22.54 -1.05
C GLY A 288 -44.71 -22.66 -1.57
N GLY A 289 -44.89 -22.92 -2.86
CA GLY A 289 -46.19 -22.88 -3.54
C GLY A 289 -46.59 -21.48 -4.00
N TRP A 290 -47.61 -21.39 -4.82
CA TRP A 290 -48.15 -20.13 -5.34
C TRP A 290 -47.12 -19.21 -6.06
N GLY A 291 -46.09 -19.83 -6.66
CA GLY A 291 -45.03 -19.08 -7.36
C GLY A 291 -43.94 -18.53 -6.48
N SER A 292 -43.96 -18.90 -5.17
CA SER A 292 -42.91 -18.47 -4.23
C SER A 292 -41.83 -19.53 -4.07
N TYR A 293 -40.65 -19.08 -3.70
CA TYR A 293 -39.50 -19.89 -3.36
C TYR A 293 -38.78 -19.32 -2.14
N ASP A 294 -38.52 -20.17 -1.16
CA ASP A 294 -37.68 -19.86 0.00
C ASP A 294 -36.27 -20.34 -0.29
N GLU A 295 -35.30 -19.44 -0.27
CA GLU A 295 -33.88 -19.76 -0.27
C GLU A 295 -33.39 -19.85 1.18
N THR A 296 -32.57 -20.84 1.48
CA THR A 296 -31.87 -20.95 2.77
C THR A 296 -30.43 -21.40 2.57
N ALA A 297 -29.53 -20.86 3.38
CA ALA A 297 -28.13 -21.27 3.40
C ALA A 297 -27.59 -21.31 4.84
N ASP A 298 -26.79 -22.33 5.12
CA ASP A 298 -26.02 -22.42 6.37
C ASP A 298 -24.72 -21.62 6.23
N CYS A 299 -24.47 -20.70 7.17
CA CYS A 299 -23.28 -19.85 7.20
C CYS A 299 -22.46 -20.12 8.47
N VAL A 300 -21.13 -20.10 8.33
CA VAL A 300 -20.18 -20.22 9.44
C VAL A 300 -19.08 -19.18 9.24
N THR A 301 -18.79 -18.40 10.30
CA THR A 301 -17.68 -17.44 10.27
C THR A 301 -16.45 -18.01 10.97
N ASP A 302 -15.24 -17.71 10.47
CA ASP A 302 -13.96 -18.12 11.06
C ASP A 302 -13.49 -17.20 12.20
N SER A 303 -14.10 -16.04 12.34
CA SER A 303 -13.76 -15.02 13.33
C SER A 303 -15.02 -14.36 13.89
N GLU A 304 -14.88 -13.62 14.98
CA GLU A 304 -15.98 -12.81 15.51
C GLU A 304 -16.33 -11.70 14.53
N ILE A 305 -17.63 -11.57 14.20
CA ILE A 305 -18.16 -10.56 13.29
C ILE A 305 -19.31 -9.79 13.90
N MET A 306 -19.43 -8.52 13.54
CA MET A 306 -20.64 -7.72 13.83
C MET A 306 -21.65 -7.94 12.71
N THR A 307 -22.89 -8.27 13.08
CA THR A 307 -23.94 -8.61 12.09
C THR A 307 -24.36 -7.42 11.25
N ALA A 308 -24.23 -6.19 11.78
CA ALA A 308 -24.48 -4.97 11.01
C ALA A 308 -23.53 -4.78 9.81
N ASN A 309 -22.41 -5.53 9.80
CA ASN A 309 -21.40 -5.48 8.74
C ASN A 309 -21.50 -6.68 7.78
N LEU A 310 -22.54 -7.49 7.89
CA LEU A 310 -22.80 -8.57 6.95
C LEU A 310 -23.52 -8.04 5.71
N ASP A 311 -23.06 -8.47 4.57
CA ASP A 311 -23.67 -8.22 3.27
C ASP A 311 -23.83 -9.55 2.54
N GLY A 312 -25.07 -9.92 2.23
CA GLY A 312 -25.41 -11.18 1.60
C GLY A 312 -26.02 -10.94 0.21
N GLN A 313 -25.64 -11.81 -0.72
CA GLN A 313 -26.10 -11.75 -2.10
C GLN A 313 -26.65 -13.10 -2.50
N VAL A 314 -27.86 -13.15 -3.05
CA VAL A 314 -28.48 -14.35 -3.59
C VAL A 314 -28.73 -14.19 -5.07
N ILE A 315 -28.25 -15.15 -5.86
CA ILE A 315 -28.43 -15.18 -7.32
C ILE A 315 -29.20 -16.44 -7.67
N VAL A 316 -30.37 -16.28 -8.26
CA VAL A 316 -31.23 -17.41 -8.68
C VAL A 316 -31.05 -17.71 -10.16
N LYS A 317 -30.91 -18.99 -10.50
CA LYS A 317 -30.65 -19.46 -11.86
C LYS A 317 -31.70 -20.47 -12.32
N ASP A 318 -31.99 -20.47 -13.61
CA ASP A 318 -32.79 -21.50 -14.28
C ASP A 318 -31.98 -22.78 -14.52
N ALA A 319 -32.61 -23.78 -15.14
CA ALA A 319 -31.99 -25.06 -15.45
C ALA A 319 -30.87 -24.97 -16.52
N ASP A 320 -30.83 -23.91 -17.31
CA ASP A 320 -29.79 -23.61 -18.28
C ASP A 320 -28.63 -22.82 -17.70
N GLY A 321 -28.74 -22.40 -16.43
CA GLY A 321 -27.74 -21.62 -15.71
C GLY A 321 -27.83 -20.12 -15.93
N ASN A 322 -28.88 -19.62 -16.58
CA ASN A 322 -29.11 -18.19 -16.75
C ASN A 322 -29.60 -17.60 -15.43
N ILE A 323 -29.13 -16.42 -15.09
CA ILE A 323 -29.64 -15.65 -13.95
C ILE A 323 -31.05 -15.21 -14.29
N ILE A 324 -32.02 -15.51 -13.41
CA ILE A 324 -33.43 -15.15 -13.56
C ILE A 324 -33.89 -14.15 -12.51
N ASP A 325 -33.23 -14.11 -11.36
CA ASP A 325 -33.43 -13.09 -10.34
C ASP A 325 -32.21 -13.00 -9.41
N ALA A 326 -32.13 -11.92 -8.66
CA ALA A 326 -31.11 -11.72 -7.64
C ALA A 326 -31.62 -10.76 -6.57
N GLU A 327 -31.26 -11.00 -5.31
CA GLU A 327 -31.63 -10.18 -4.17
C GLU A 327 -30.43 -9.96 -3.25
N PHE A 328 -30.39 -8.81 -2.60
CA PHE A 328 -29.45 -8.59 -1.50
C PHE A 328 -30.14 -8.94 -0.17
N TRP A 329 -29.42 -9.61 0.69
CA TRP A 329 -29.93 -10.01 1.97
C TRP A 329 -29.51 -9.03 3.07
N SER A 330 -30.41 -8.73 4.00
CA SER A 330 -30.12 -7.96 5.20
C SER A 330 -30.17 -8.87 6.43
N ALA A 331 -29.30 -8.57 7.42
CA ALA A 331 -29.13 -9.37 8.64
C ALA A 331 -30.27 -9.15 9.63
N ASP A 332 -31.52 -9.51 9.26
CA ASP A 332 -32.67 -9.43 10.15
C ASP A 332 -32.68 -10.60 11.14
N ASN A 333 -32.98 -10.26 12.40
CA ASN A 333 -33.13 -11.24 13.50
C ASN A 333 -31.86 -12.02 13.94
N LEU A 334 -30.67 -11.55 13.58
CA LEU A 334 -29.42 -12.06 14.13
C LEU A 334 -29.02 -11.31 15.41
N PRO A 335 -28.20 -11.91 16.30
CA PRO A 335 -27.61 -11.19 17.42
C PRO A 335 -26.65 -10.10 16.90
N ASP A 336 -26.35 -9.08 17.71
CA ASP A 336 -25.48 -7.96 17.33
C ASP A 336 -24.07 -8.41 16.88
N SER A 337 -23.60 -9.55 17.41
CA SER A 337 -22.35 -10.19 16.98
C SER A 337 -22.48 -11.71 16.92
N ILE A 338 -21.69 -12.32 16.04
CA ILE A 338 -21.53 -13.77 15.90
C ILE A 338 -20.09 -14.09 16.25
N PRO A 339 -19.84 -15.00 17.25
CA PRO A 339 -18.49 -15.37 17.66
C PRO A 339 -17.77 -16.18 16.55
N ALA A 340 -16.45 -16.33 16.68
CA ALA A 340 -15.68 -17.25 15.85
C ALA A 340 -16.26 -18.67 15.89
N ASP A 341 -16.27 -19.36 14.76
CA ASP A 341 -16.95 -20.64 14.50
C ASP A 341 -18.48 -20.60 14.74
N GLY A 342 -19.03 -19.41 14.89
CA GLY A 342 -20.46 -19.16 15.05
C GLY A 342 -21.23 -19.51 13.77
N LYS A 343 -22.42 -20.07 13.98
CA LYS A 343 -23.31 -20.51 12.89
C LYS A 343 -24.56 -19.66 12.86
N PHE A 344 -25.00 -19.34 11.65
CA PHE A 344 -26.28 -18.69 11.40
C PHE A 344 -26.88 -19.21 10.09
N VAL A 345 -28.17 -19.00 9.92
CA VAL A 345 -28.87 -19.34 8.69
C VAL A 345 -29.25 -18.05 8.01
N MET A 346 -28.87 -17.94 6.75
CA MET A 346 -29.38 -16.94 5.85
C MET A 346 -30.66 -17.47 5.21
N SER A 347 -31.66 -16.63 5.01
CA SER A 347 -32.85 -16.97 4.24
C SER A 347 -33.34 -15.76 3.46
N GLU A 348 -33.76 -16.00 2.22
CA GLU A 348 -34.34 -14.99 1.33
C GLU A 348 -35.58 -15.56 0.67
N TYR A 349 -36.49 -14.67 0.27
CA TYR A 349 -37.77 -15.04 -0.27
C TYR A 349 -37.95 -14.46 -1.68
N PHE A 350 -38.24 -15.31 -2.63
CA PHE A 350 -38.47 -14.97 -4.04
C PHE A 350 -39.93 -15.17 -4.40
N TYR A 351 -40.46 -14.23 -5.14
CA TYR A 351 -41.85 -14.22 -5.58
C TYR A 351 -41.95 -13.83 -7.06
N ASP A 352 -42.90 -14.45 -7.78
CA ASP A 352 -43.16 -14.17 -9.20
C ASP A 352 -41.93 -14.21 -10.12
N LEU A 353 -41.08 -15.23 -9.92
CA LEU A 353 -39.89 -15.42 -10.76
C LEU A 353 -40.28 -15.57 -12.23
N PRO A 354 -39.50 -14.98 -13.17
CA PRO A 354 -39.83 -15.00 -14.60
C PRO A 354 -39.66 -16.40 -15.24
N ALA A 355 -39.02 -17.33 -14.55
CA ALA A 355 -38.83 -18.71 -14.95
C ALA A 355 -38.79 -19.63 -13.71
N VAL A 356 -38.89 -20.95 -13.96
CA VAL A 356 -38.75 -21.94 -12.89
C VAL A 356 -37.27 -21.98 -12.42
N PRO A 357 -37.00 -21.69 -11.17
CA PRO A 357 -35.63 -21.72 -10.66
C PRO A 357 -35.13 -23.15 -10.49
N ALA A 358 -33.85 -23.38 -10.72
CA ALA A 358 -33.19 -24.67 -10.58
C ALA A 358 -32.06 -24.65 -9.55
N ALA A 359 -31.47 -23.50 -9.29
CA ALA A 359 -30.39 -23.32 -8.32
C ALA A 359 -30.37 -21.90 -7.76
N ALA A 360 -29.82 -21.75 -6.56
CA ALA A 360 -29.43 -20.47 -6.01
C ALA A 360 -27.92 -20.52 -5.67
N GLU A 361 -27.26 -19.39 -5.84
CA GLU A 361 -25.89 -19.13 -5.38
C GLU A 361 -25.95 -18.05 -4.32
N VAL A 362 -25.30 -18.30 -3.20
CA VAL A 362 -25.29 -17.39 -2.05
C VAL A 362 -23.87 -16.96 -1.77
N TYR A 363 -23.68 -15.67 -1.64
CA TYR A 363 -22.39 -15.05 -1.36
C TYR A 363 -22.55 -14.19 -0.11
N MET A 364 -21.65 -14.35 0.85
CA MET A 364 -21.64 -13.61 2.10
C MET A 364 -20.33 -12.86 2.21
N TYR A 365 -20.41 -11.57 2.47
CA TYR A 365 -19.28 -10.68 2.62
C TYR A 365 -19.32 -9.99 3.98
N TYR A 366 -18.14 -9.61 4.46
CA TYR A 366 -18.01 -8.74 5.62
C TYR A 366 -17.51 -7.38 5.14
N VAL A 367 -18.22 -6.32 5.52
CA VAL A 367 -17.90 -4.94 5.14
C VAL A 367 -17.38 -4.20 6.36
N TRP A 368 -16.15 -3.71 6.31
CA TRP A 368 -15.62 -2.86 7.36
C TRP A 368 -16.26 -1.47 7.27
N GLN A 369 -16.88 -1.00 8.35
CA GLN A 369 -17.38 0.37 8.47
C GLN A 369 -16.35 1.31 9.08
#